data_e99e6d00f3d445b41a73788e2627badd
#
_entry.id   e99e6d00f3d445b41a73788e2627badd
#
_cell.length_a   1.000
_cell.length_b   1.000
_cell.length_c   1.000
_cell.angle_alpha   90.00
_cell.angle_beta   90.00
_cell.angle_gamma   90.00
#
_symmetry.space_group_name_H-M   'P 1'
#
loop_
_entity.id
_entity.type
_entity.pdbx_description
1 polymer ?
#
loop_
_entity_poly.entity_id
_entity_poly.type
_entity_poly.pdbx_seq_one_letter_code
_entity_poly.pdbx_strand_id
1 'polypeptide(L)'
;GTEIEAMNDAELQECVRSVDVFARASPEHKLRLVKAIQANRQVVAMTGDGVNDAPALKKADIGVAMGIKGTEVTKEAAGMILADDNFASISAAVKEGRTVYNNIEKAMLFLLPTNVAQGTVIAVAILFAFTLPITAPQVLWVNMVTSVALGLVISFEPHEADVMQRPPRSVDRPIVTRFGIWRILFVGAALVIYTLAAFFWMKSQGASDPMARTAAVNAITMGQVFYLLNSRSLINSSLSVRAHTGNPYLWYGIAGVIVLQLLFTYAAPFHVIFATDALPLSAWVWLIAGAIVFFLVVEIEKLVIRSIPSLKSAVAPQQRGVSTGAYHDA
;
A
#
# COMPACT_ATOMS: atom_id res chain seq x y z
N GLY A 1 -39.02 -7.47 16.23
CA GLY A 1 -38.73 -6.77 17.50
C GLY A 1 -38.95 -7.65 18.71
N THR A 2 -40.13 -8.27 18.85
CA THR A 2 -40.49 -9.11 20.00
C THR A 2 -39.52 -10.29 20.23
N GLU A 3 -39.06 -10.93 19.18
CA GLU A 3 -38.09 -12.02 19.29
C GLU A 3 -36.72 -11.52 19.79
N ILE A 4 -36.28 -10.32 19.32
CA ILE A 4 -35.01 -9.71 19.77
C ILE A 4 -35.09 -9.37 21.25
N GLU A 5 -36.27 -8.90 21.73
CA GLU A 5 -36.49 -8.56 23.12
C GLU A 5 -36.44 -9.79 24.05
N ALA A 6 -36.91 -10.93 23.58
CA ALA A 6 -36.89 -12.20 24.31
C ALA A 6 -35.49 -12.85 24.38
N MET A 7 -34.59 -12.54 23.46
CA MET A 7 -33.23 -13.10 23.40
C MET A 7 -32.29 -12.41 24.38
N ASN A 8 -31.46 -13.19 25.05
CA ASN A 8 -30.29 -12.66 25.75
C ASN A 8 -29.16 -12.29 24.74
N ASP A 9 -28.11 -11.64 25.20
CA ASP A 9 -27.04 -11.15 24.30
C ASP A 9 -26.26 -12.28 23.62
N ALA A 10 -26.10 -13.45 24.28
CA ALA A 10 -25.43 -14.60 23.67
C ALA A 10 -26.28 -15.26 22.57
N GLU A 11 -27.59 -15.38 22.82
CA GLU A 11 -28.54 -15.88 21.83
C GLU A 11 -28.65 -14.94 20.63
N LEU A 12 -28.65 -13.62 20.86
CA LEU A 12 -28.64 -12.62 19.79
C LEU A 12 -27.36 -12.66 19.00
N GLN A 13 -26.19 -12.86 19.64
CA GLN A 13 -24.91 -13.01 18.98
C GLN A 13 -24.86 -14.22 18.04
N GLU A 14 -25.52 -15.34 18.43
CA GLU A 14 -25.61 -16.50 17.54
C GLU A 14 -26.66 -16.27 16.43
N CYS A 15 -27.79 -15.63 16.76
CA CYS A 15 -28.83 -15.30 15.79
C CYS A 15 -28.34 -14.45 14.63
N VAL A 16 -27.52 -13.43 14.87
CA VAL A 16 -26.98 -12.53 13.82
C VAL A 16 -25.97 -13.22 12.87
N ARG A 17 -25.60 -14.48 13.11
CA ARG A 17 -24.78 -15.27 12.18
C ARG A 17 -25.59 -15.89 11.05
N SER A 18 -26.86 -16.12 11.27
CA SER A 18 -27.75 -16.85 10.37
C SER A 18 -28.96 -16.04 9.88
N VAL A 19 -29.27 -14.94 10.57
CA VAL A 19 -30.41 -14.07 10.25
C VAL A 19 -29.92 -12.74 9.74
N ASP A 20 -30.31 -12.38 8.51
CA ASP A 20 -29.92 -11.13 7.84
C ASP A 20 -30.99 -10.04 7.94
N VAL A 21 -32.26 -10.38 8.22
CA VAL A 21 -33.37 -9.45 8.20
C VAL A 21 -34.02 -9.31 9.58
N PHE A 22 -33.95 -8.13 10.14
CA PHE A 22 -34.58 -7.77 11.42
C PHE A 22 -35.61 -6.67 11.21
N ALA A 23 -36.87 -6.95 11.51
CA ALA A 23 -37.96 -6.02 11.30
C ALA A 23 -38.49 -5.46 12.63
N ARG A 24 -39.01 -4.22 12.62
CA ARG A 24 -39.60 -3.52 13.76
C ARG A 24 -38.67 -3.45 14.98
N ALA A 25 -37.38 -3.19 14.73
CA ALA A 25 -36.39 -3.04 15.79
C ALA A 25 -36.53 -1.68 16.46
N SER A 26 -36.62 -1.67 17.80
CA SER A 26 -36.54 -0.46 18.60
C SER A 26 -35.14 0.13 18.59
N PRO A 27 -34.92 1.37 19.02
CA PRO A 27 -33.56 1.97 19.14
C PRO A 27 -32.61 1.10 19.96
N GLU A 28 -33.13 0.52 21.07
CA GLU A 28 -32.35 -0.39 21.90
C GLU A 28 -31.99 -1.68 21.18
N HIS A 29 -32.94 -2.25 20.43
CA HIS A 29 -32.66 -3.43 19.58
C HIS A 29 -31.60 -3.16 18.54
N LYS A 30 -31.61 -1.98 17.89
CA LYS A 30 -30.57 -1.59 16.93
C LYS A 30 -29.19 -1.54 17.58
N LEU A 31 -29.09 -0.97 18.78
CA LEU A 31 -27.84 -0.93 19.54
C LEU A 31 -27.35 -2.34 19.93
N ARG A 32 -28.26 -3.23 20.36
CA ARG A 32 -27.94 -4.62 20.70
C ARG A 32 -27.48 -5.40 19.47
N LEU A 33 -28.13 -5.22 18.32
CA LEU A 33 -27.71 -5.82 17.05
C LEU A 33 -26.30 -5.39 16.65
N VAL A 34 -25.98 -4.09 16.72
CA VAL A 34 -24.64 -3.59 16.45
C VAL A 34 -23.60 -4.28 17.35
N LYS A 35 -23.87 -4.35 18.66
CA LYS A 35 -22.97 -5.02 19.62
C LYS A 35 -22.80 -6.52 19.32
N ALA A 36 -23.91 -7.21 19.00
CA ALA A 36 -23.89 -8.65 18.68
C ALA A 36 -23.07 -8.95 17.43
N ILE A 37 -23.19 -8.13 16.37
CA ILE A 37 -22.42 -8.26 15.13
C ILE A 37 -20.94 -7.97 15.40
N GLN A 38 -20.61 -6.89 16.16
CA GLN A 38 -19.24 -6.58 16.56
C GLN A 38 -18.61 -7.68 17.43
N ALA A 39 -19.39 -8.34 18.32
CA ALA A 39 -18.90 -9.47 19.11
C ALA A 39 -18.50 -10.66 18.24
N ASN A 40 -19.06 -10.79 17.04
CA ASN A 40 -18.65 -11.75 16.02
C ASN A 40 -17.43 -11.30 15.19
N ARG A 41 -16.73 -10.23 15.61
CA ARG A 41 -15.57 -9.63 14.92
C ARG A 41 -15.88 -9.14 13.51
N GLN A 42 -17.10 -8.68 13.29
CA GLN A 42 -17.51 -8.04 12.04
C GLN A 42 -17.47 -6.52 12.20
N VAL A 43 -17.11 -5.81 11.14
CA VAL A 43 -17.18 -4.34 11.08
C VAL A 43 -18.60 -3.95 10.71
N VAL A 44 -19.21 -3.08 11.52
CA VAL A 44 -20.61 -2.66 11.37
C VAL A 44 -20.66 -1.22 10.88
N ALA A 45 -21.25 -1.02 9.70
CA ALA A 45 -21.73 0.29 9.28
C ALA A 45 -23.23 0.41 9.62
N MET A 46 -23.58 1.42 10.39
CA MET A 46 -24.97 1.70 10.76
C MET A 46 -25.45 2.97 10.09
N THR A 47 -26.60 2.90 9.41
CA THR A 47 -27.22 4.07 8.81
C THR A 47 -28.45 4.51 9.64
N GLY A 48 -28.67 5.82 9.75
CA GLY A 48 -29.83 6.36 10.47
C GLY A 48 -30.14 7.80 10.08
N ASP A 49 -31.39 8.19 10.29
CA ASP A 49 -31.91 9.53 9.99
C ASP A 49 -32.56 10.22 11.20
N GLY A 50 -32.92 9.46 12.22
CA GLY A 50 -33.64 9.94 13.40
C GLY A 50 -32.79 10.01 14.67
N VAL A 51 -33.20 10.88 15.62
CA VAL A 51 -32.55 11.03 16.92
C VAL A 51 -32.41 9.69 17.65
N ASN A 52 -33.38 8.80 17.47
CA ASN A 52 -33.41 7.46 18.06
C ASN A 52 -32.30 6.54 17.58
N ASP A 53 -31.67 6.83 16.43
CA ASP A 53 -30.59 6.05 15.85
C ASP A 53 -29.20 6.46 16.37
N ALA A 54 -29.09 7.64 16.98
CA ALA A 54 -27.83 8.22 17.42
C ALA A 54 -27.00 7.27 18.34
N PRO A 55 -27.57 6.55 19.32
CA PRO A 55 -26.80 5.62 20.14
C PRO A 55 -26.21 4.45 19.34
N ALA A 56 -26.96 3.91 18.37
CA ALA A 56 -26.48 2.82 17.51
C ALA A 56 -25.46 3.31 16.49
N LEU A 57 -25.64 4.49 15.90
CA LEU A 57 -24.68 5.16 15.02
C LEU A 57 -23.34 5.41 15.71
N LYS A 58 -23.36 5.94 16.93
CA LYS A 58 -22.16 6.22 17.72
C LYS A 58 -21.44 4.92 18.14
N LYS A 59 -22.18 3.84 18.35
CA LYS A 59 -21.62 2.54 18.74
C LYS A 59 -21.04 1.76 17.56
N ALA A 60 -21.58 1.93 16.36
CA ALA A 60 -21.08 1.26 15.15
C ALA A 60 -19.64 1.67 14.87
N ASP A 61 -18.91 0.82 14.11
CA ASP A 61 -17.56 1.13 13.66
C ASP A 61 -17.58 2.31 12.67
N ILE A 62 -18.64 2.40 11.87
CA ILE A 62 -18.92 3.51 10.97
C ILE A 62 -20.40 3.92 11.11
N GLY A 63 -20.67 5.03 11.78
CA GLY A 63 -21.99 5.65 11.78
C GLY A 63 -22.17 6.50 10.52
N VAL A 64 -23.27 6.29 9.78
CA VAL A 64 -23.61 7.05 8.57
C VAL A 64 -24.94 7.74 8.76
N ALA A 65 -24.96 9.07 8.83
CA ALA A 65 -26.19 9.86 8.91
C ALA A 65 -26.66 10.26 7.50
N MET A 66 -27.99 10.32 7.32
CA MET A 66 -28.58 10.90 6.13
C MET A 66 -28.36 12.41 6.13
N GLY A 67 -27.93 12.98 4.98
CA GLY A 67 -27.60 14.41 4.87
C GLY A 67 -28.81 15.30 4.71
N ILE A 68 -29.81 14.84 3.96
CA ILE A 68 -31.04 15.58 3.67
C ILE A 68 -32.09 15.31 4.75
N LYS A 69 -32.37 14.04 5.04
CA LYS A 69 -33.40 13.60 6.00
C LYS A 69 -32.90 13.52 7.43
N GLY A 70 -31.59 13.42 7.63
CA GLY A 70 -30.98 13.23 8.95
C GLY A 70 -31.13 14.47 9.83
N THR A 71 -31.45 14.24 11.12
CA THR A 71 -31.48 15.29 12.14
C THR A 71 -30.05 15.73 12.49
N GLU A 72 -29.87 16.94 13.03
CA GLU A 72 -28.55 17.43 13.46
C GLU A 72 -27.94 16.52 14.52
N VAL A 73 -28.74 15.98 15.46
CA VAL A 73 -28.26 15.00 16.44
C VAL A 73 -27.68 13.75 15.79
N THR A 74 -28.31 13.26 14.73
CA THR A 74 -27.84 12.09 13.98
C THR A 74 -26.54 12.40 13.26
N LYS A 75 -26.45 13.59 12.63
CA LYS A 75 -25.24 14.05 11.94
C LYS A 75 -24.06 14.22 12.90
N GLU A 76 -24.28 14.75 14.10
CA GLU A 76 -23.26 14.89 15.13
C GLU A 76 -22.80 13.53 15.71
N ALA A 77 -23.69 12.55 15.75
CA ALA A 77 -23.37 11.19 16.24
C ALA A 77 -22.62 10.34 15.19
N ALA A 78 -22.70 10.70 13.92
CA ALA A 78 -22.17 9.92 12.82
C ALA A 78 -20.71 10.30 12.48
N GLY A 79 -19.92 9.32 12.05
CA GLY A 79 -18.59 9.54 11.48
C GLY A 79 -18.61 9.93 10.00
N MET A 80 -19.75 9.74 9.31
CA MET A 80 -19.94 10.02 7.90
C MET A 80 -21.34 10.58 7.64
N ILE A 81 -21.46 11.53 6.72
CA ILE A 81 -22.74 12.09 6.28
C ILE A 81 -22.96 11.75 4.82
N LEU A 82 -24.08 11.13 4.50
CA LEU A 82 -24.48 10.77 3.14
C LEU A 82 -25.25 11.95 2.52
N ALA A 83 -24.53 12.80 1.80
CA ALA A 83 -25.05 14.11 1.35
C ALA A 83 -26.26 14.03 0.40
N ASP A 84 -26.39 12.94 -0.33
CA ASP A 84 -27.43 12.70 -1.34
C ASP A 84 -28.53 11.73 -0.87
N ASP A 85 -28.47 11.25 0.37
CA ASP A 85 -29.33 10.21 0.94
C ASP A 85 -29.43 8.93 0.07
N ASN A 86 -28.42 8.68 -0.77
CA ASN A 86 -28.41 7.55 -1.69
C ASN A 86 -27.52 6.42 -1.20
N PHE A 87 -28.08 5.25 -0.90
CA PHE A 87 -27.33 4.07 -0.48
C PHE A 87 -26.28 3.61 -1.50
N ALA A 88 -26.44 3.88 -2.80
CA ALA A 88 -25.43 3.57 -3.81
C ALA A 88 -24.10 4.30 -3.53
N SER A 89 -24.14 5.49 -2.92
CA SER A 89 -22.96 6.26 -2.52
C SER A 89 -22.20 5.58 -1.40
N ILE A 90 -22.83 4.77 -0.54
CA ILE A 90 -22.15 3.94 0.46
C ILE A 90 -21.31 2.85 -0.24
N SER A 91 -21.86 2.20 -1.26
CA SER A 91 -21.12 1.21 -2.04
C SER A 91 -19.90 1.84 -2.74
N ALA A 92 -20.05 3.05 -3.29
CA ALA A 92 -18.95 3.80 -3.87
C ALA A 92 -17.89 4.16 -2.82
N ALA A 93 -18.29 4.58 -1.61
CA ALA A 93 -17.39 4.87 -0.50
C ALA A 93 -16.63 3.62 -0.04
N VAL A 94 -17.27 2.44 0.03
CA VAL A 94 -16.61 1.17 0.34
C VAL A 94 -15.57 0.83 -0.73
N LYS A 95 -15.91 0.99 -2.01
CA LYS A 95 -15.00 0.76 -3.14
C LYS A 95 -13.76 1.66 -3.03
N GLU A 96 -13.97 2.95 -2.78
CA GLU A 96 -12.88 3.92 -2.63
C GLU A 96 -12.03 3.62 -1.40
N GLY A 97 -12.63 3.32 -0.26
CA GLY A 97 -11.91 2.93 0.95
C GLY A 97 -11.04 1.68 0.76
N ARG A 98 -11.53 0.69 0.03
CA ARG A 98 -10.74 -0.51 -0.34
C ARG A 98 -9.57 -0.15 -1.26
N THR A 99 -9.79 0.77 -2.21
CA THR A 99 -8.75 1.27 -3.12
C THR A 99 -7.66 2.00 -2.35
N VAL A 100 -8.03 2.94 -1.49
CA VAL A 100 -7.10 3.70 -0.64
C VAL A 100 -6.27 2.74 0.22
N TYR A 101 -6.92 1.75 0.85
CA TYR A 101 -6.20 0.75 1.65
C TYR A 101 -5.18 -0.04 0.82
N ASN A 102 -5.56 -0.51 -0.36
CA ASN A 102 -4.64 -1.22 -1.25
C ASN A 102 -3.46 -0.34 -1.67
N ASN A 103 -3.71 0.94 -1.92
CA ASN A 103 -2.67 1.90 -2.30
C ASN A 103 -1.71 2.18 -1.12
N ILE A 104 -2.22 2.25 0.12
CA ILE A 104 -1.39 2.35 1.33
C ILE A 104 -0.51 1.10 1.48
N GLU A 105 -1.06 -0.11 1.32
CA GLU A 105 -0.29 -1.37 1.39
C GLU A 105 0.83 -1.38 0.33
N LYS A 106 0.51 -1.00 -0.93
CA LYS A 106 1.50 -0.89 -2.01
C LYS A 106 2.56 0.16 -1.72
N ALA A 107 2.16 1.33 -1.20
CA ALA A 107 3.09 2.39 -0.83
C ALA A 107 4.05 1.96 0.30
N MET A 108 3.55 1.26 1.31
CA MET A 108 4.41 0.72 2.37
C MET A 108 5.40 -0.32 1.83
N LEU A 109 4.93 -1.24 0.97
CA LEU A 109 5.79 -2.25 0.35
C LEU A 109 6.77 -1.66 -0.67
N PHE A 110 6.56 -0.44 -1.14
CA PHE A 110 7.51 0.32 -1.93
C PHE A 110 8.52 1.08 -1.06
N LEU A 111 8.05 1.84 -0.06
CA LEU A 111 8.89 2.73 0.73
C LEU A 111 9.78 1.98 1.74
N LEU A 112 9.26 0.94 2.40
CA LEU A 112 10.01 0.25 3.45
C LEU A 112 11.28 -0.45 2.92
N PRO A 113 11.26 -1.23 1.82
CA PRO A 113 12.47 -1.84 1.26
C PRO A 113 13.53 -0.81 0.89
N THR A 114 13.11 0.33 0.33
CA THR A 114 14.02 1.38 -0.12
C THR A 114 14.71 2.06 1.06
N ASN A 115 13.99 2.33 2.14
CA ASN A 115 14.55 2.89 3.37
C ASN A 115 15.48 1.89 4.08
N VAL A 116 15.08 0.62 4.15
CA VAL A 116 15.92 -0.46 4.68
C VAL A 116 17.23 -0.57 3.89
N ALA A 117 17.15 -0.49 2.56
CA ALA A 117 18.33 -0.56 1.71
C ALA A 117 19.30 0.61 1.98
N GLN A 118 18.81 1.84 2.06
CA GLN A 118 19.63 3.02 2.36
C GLN A 118 20.35 2.89 3.71
N GLY A 119 19.62 2.53 4.76
CA GLY A 119 20.18 2.31 6.09
C GLY A 119 21.20 1.17 6.11
N THR A 120 20.91 0.06 5.41
CA THR A 120 21.78 -1.11 5.35
C THR A 120 23.08 -0.82 4.58
N VAL A 121 23.05 -0.06 3.47
CA VAL A 121 24.25 0.36 2.73
C VAL A 121 25.22 1.12 3.65
N ILE A 122 24.70 2.05 4.47
CA ILE A 122 25.51 2.80 5.42
C ILE A 122 26.02 1.88 6.53
N ALA A 123 25.17 1.04 7.11
CA ALA A 123 25.55 0.12 8.17
C ALA A 123 26.63 -0.87 7.73
N VAL A 124 26.54 -1.42 6.52
CA VAL A 124 27.54 -2.29 5.92
C VAL A 124 28.87 -1.56 5.73
N ALA A 125 28.82 -0.31 5.24
CA ALA A 125 30.04 0.48 5.05
C ALA A 125 30.77 0.74 6.38
N ILE A 126 30.03 1.04 7.46
CA ILE A 126 30.59 1.26 8.78
C ILE A 126 31.16 -0.06 9.35
N LEU A 127 30.40 -1.17 9.25
CA LEU A 127 30.79 -2.46 9.80
C LEU A 127 32.07 -3.01 9.14
N PHE A 128 32.23 -2.83 7.84
CA PHE A 128 33.40 -3.28 7.09
C PHE A 128 34.45 -2.20 6.87
N ALA A 129 34.31 -1.02 7.51
CA ALA A 129 35.24 0.09 7.53
C ALA A 129 35.72 0.55 6.13
N PHE A 130 34.81 0.62 5.14
CA PHE A 130 35.10 1.20 3.84
C PHE A 130 34.40 2.55 3.65
N THR A 131 34.81 3.31 2.63
CA THR A 131 34.25 4.63 2.31
C THR A 131 32.75 4.55 2.15
N LEU A 132 32.00 5.44 2.82
CA LEU A 132 30.55 5.51 2.72
C LEU A 132 30.10 5.69 1.26
N PRO A 133 29.30 4.75 0.72
CA PRO A 133 28.79 4.84 -0.65
C PRO A 133 27.75 5.93 -0.84
N ILE A 134 27.08 6.33 0.25
CA ILE A 134 26.06 7.38 0.26
C ILE A 134 26.26 8.20 1.52
N THR A 135 26.30 9.53 1.38
CA THR A 135 26.41 10.48 2.50
C THR A 135 25.02 10.87 3.03
N ALA A 136 24.96 11.43 4.24
CA ALA A 136 23.70 11.88 4.84
C ALA A 136 22.92 12.90 3.98
N PRO A 137 23.54 13.94 3.38
CA PRO A 137 22.83 14.83 2.44
C PRO A 137 22.29 14.10 1.21
N GLN A 138 23.02 13.12 0.70
CA GLN A 138 22.58 12.32 -0.45
C GLN A 138 21.40 11.40 -0.11
N VAL A 139 21.34 10.85 1.11
CA VAL A 139 20.15 10.10 1.61
C VAL A 139 18.94 11.02 1.67
N LEU A 140 19.10 12.24 2.21
CA LEU A 140 18.00 13.21 2.23
C LEU A 140 17.53 13.56 0.83
N TRP A 141 18.45 13.75 -0.12
CA TRP A 141 18.12 13.99 -1.52
C TRP A 141 17.29 12.83 -2.12
N VAL A 142 17.77 11.59 -1.99
CA VAL A 142 17.05 10.42 -2.50
C VAL A 142 15.66 10.33 -1.89
N ASN A 143 15.52 10.48 -0.58
CA ASN A 143 14.22 10.41 0.09
C ASN A 143 13.28 11.52 -0.37
N MET A 144 13.78 12.77 -0.49
CA MET A 144 12.97 13.88 -0.98
C MET A 144 12.47 13.64 -2.41
N VAL A 145 13.36 13.23 -3.31
CA VAL A 145 13.04 13.05 -4.73
C VAL A 145 12.15 11.82 -4.94
N THR A 146 12.53 10.68 -4.37
CA THR A 146 11.85 9.41 -4.69
C THR A 146 10.62 9.16 -3.82
N SER A 147 10.69 9.41 -2.51
CA SER A 147 9.56 9.16 -1.62
C SER A 147 8.39 10.09 -1.92
N VAL A 148 8.67 11.36 -2.23
CA VAL A 148 7.62 12.32 -2.60
C VAL A 148 7.11 12.03 -4.01
N ALA A 149 7.99 11.99 -5.03
CA ALA A 149 7.55 11.84 -6.42
C ALA A 149 6.96 10.46 -6.69
N LEU A 150 7.65 9.37 -6.30
CA LEU A 150 7.21 8.00 -6.60
C LEU A 150 6.17 7.49 -5.60
N GLY A 151 6.26 7.91 -4.33
CA GLY A 151 5.26 7.55 -3.31
C GLY A 151 3.88 8.15 -3.62
N LEU A 152 3.82 9.40 -4.07
CA LEU A 152 2.57 10.03 -4.52
C LEU A 152 1.96 9.30 -5.72
N VAL A 153 2.75 8.82 -6.66
CA VAL A 153 2.25 8.07 -7.83
C VAL A 153 1.42 6.87 -7.40
N ILE A 154 1.86 6.13 -6.37
CA ILE A 154 1.14 4.95 -5.86
C ILE A 154 -0.20 5.35 -5.23
N SER A 155 -0.29 6.53 -4.62
CA SER A 155 -1.54 7.03 -4.02
C SER A 155 -2.63 7.28 -5.05
N PHE A 156 -2.25 7.55 -6.31
CA PHE A 156 -3.18 7.75 -7.43
C PHE A 156 -3.41 6.48 -8.28
N GLU A 157 -3.02 5.30 -7.78
CA GLU A 157 -3.33 4.06 -8.49
C GLU A 157 -4.84 3.82 -8.54
N PRO A 158 -5.40 3.51 -9.71
CA PRO A 158 -6.82 3.22 -9.87
C PRO A 158 -7.19 1.92 -9.13
N HIS A 159 -8.48 1.78 -8.87
CA HIS A 159 -9.02 0.57 -8.24
C HIS A 159 -8.76 -0.68 -9.11
N GLU A 160 -8.46 -1.79 -8.46
CA GLU A 160 -8.36 -3.09 -9.12
C GLU A 160 -9.77 -3.58 -9.54
N ALA A 161 -9.87 -4.24 -10.68
CA ALA A 161 -11.16 -4.63 -11.26
C ALA A 161 -12.01 -5.53 -10.33
N ASP A 162 -11.36 -6.31 -9.47
CA ASP A 162 -11.98 -7.25 -8.55
C ASP A 162 -12.13 -6.72 -7.12
N VAL A 163 -11.87 -5.41 -6.88
CA VAL A 163 -11.84 -4.83 -5.53
C VAL A 163 -13.15 -5.04 -4.75
N MET A 164 -14.31 -5.05 -5.41
CA MET A 164 -15.61 -5.30 -4.80
C MET A 164 -16.01 -6.78 -4.77
N GLN A 165 -15.33 -7.64 -5.52
CA GLN A 165 -15.58 -9.08 -5.53
C GLN A 165 -14.83 -9.80 -4.41
N ARG A 166 -13.84 -9.15 -3.80
CA ARG A 166 -13.06 -9.70 -2.69
C ARG A 166 -13.89 -9.68 -1.40
N PRO A 167 -13.77 -10.71 -0.55
CA PRO A 167 -14.41 -10.70 0.75
C PRO A 167 -13.87 -9.54 1.61
N PRO A 168 -14.64 -9.10 2.64
CA PRO A 168 -14.17 -8.11 3.59
C PRO A 168 -12.87 -8.55 4.25
N ARG A 169 -11.98 -7.59 4.52
CA ARG A 169 -10.74 -7.84 5.23
C ARG A 169 -11.01 -8.11 6.71
N SER A 170 -10.29 -9.07 7.29
CA SER A 170 -10.32 -9.29 8.75
C SER A 170 -9.80 -8.05 9.50
N VAL A 171 -10.46 -7.68 10.59
CA VAL A 171 -10.08 -6.54 11.44
C VAL A 171 -8.66 -6.71 12.02
N ASP A 172 -8.30 -7.95 12.37
CA ASP A 172 -7.01 -8.28 13.00
C ASP A 172 -5.85 -8.40 11.99
N ARG A 173 -6.08 -8.20 10.70
CA ARG A 173 -5.03 -8.35 9.68
C ARG A 173 -4.07 -7.15 9.73
N PRO A 174 -2.78 -7.36 10.01
CA PRO A 174 -1.80 -6.28 9.97
C PRO A 174 -1.63 -5.75 8.55
N ILE A 175 -1.29 -4.47 8.41
CA ILE A 175 -1.00 -3.83 7.12
C ILE A 175 0.20 -4.52 6.46
N VAL A 176 1.28 -4.73 7.24
CA VAL A 176 2.45 -5.47 6.76
C VAL A 176 2.30 -6.94 7.17
N THR A 177 2.01 -7.78 6.21
CA THR A 177 1.86 -9.23 6.38
C THR A 177 3.23 -9.91 6.46
N ARG A 178 3.28 -11.21 6.81
CA ARG A 178 4.52 -12.01 6.74
C ARG A 178 5.15 -11.99 5.35
N PHE A 179 4.32 -12.02 4.32
CA PHE A 179 4.78 -11.84 2.95
C PHE A 179 5.37 -10.43 2.72
N GLY A 180 4.73 -9.40 3.27
CA GLY A 180 5.26 -8.04 3.23
C GLY A 180 6.65 -7.94 3.85
N ILE A 181 6.88 -8.56 5.01
CA ILE A 181 8.22 -8.61 5.66
C ILE A 181 9.23 -9.29 4.74
N TRP A 182 8.88 -10.45 4.18
CA TRP A 182 9.73 -11.14 3.20
C TRP A 182 10.10 -10.23 2.03
N ARG A 183 9.11 -9.59 1.42
CA ARG A 183 9.30 -8.67 0.29
C ARG A 183 10.21 -7.49 0.65
N ILE A 184 10.02 -6.91 1.84
CA ILE A 184 10.86 -5.80 2.34
C ILE A 184 12.33 -6.25 2.44
N LEU A 185 12.58 -7.40 3.04
CA LEU A 185 13.94 -7.92 3.21
C LEU A 185 14.57 -8.32 1.87
N PHE A 186 13.82 -9.02 1.02
CA PHE A 186 14.31 -9.49 -0.28
C PHE A 186 14.66 -8.33 -1.23
N VAL A 187 13.74 -7.40 -1.40
CA VAL A 187 13.94 -6.23 -2.27
C VAL A 187 14.99 -5.30 -1.67
N GLY A 188 14.96 -5.09 -0.35
CA GLY A 188 15.98 -4.32 0.37
C GLY A 188 17.38 -4.87 0.13
N ALA A 189 17.58 -6.19 0.30
CA ALA A 189 18.86 -6.87 0.06
C ALA A 189 19.29 -6.73 -1.41
N ALA A 190 18.39 -6.93 -2.37
CA ALA A 190 18.69 -6.77 -3.78
C ALA A 190 19.12 -5.34 -4.14
N LEU A 191 18.45 -4.32 -3.56
CA LEU A 191 18.85 -2.91 -3.71
C LEU A 191 20.21 -2.62 -3.09
N VAL A 192 20.51 -3.18 -1.90
CA VAL A 192 21.83 -3.05 -1.26
C VAL A 192 22.92 -3.62 -2.17
N ILE A 193 22.73 -4.85 -2.66
CA ILE A 193 23.69 -5.51 -3.56
C ILE A 193 23.92 -4.66 -4.82
N TYR A 194 22.84 -4.19 -5.44
CA TYR A 194 22.94 -3.36 -6.64
C TYR A 194 23.67 -2.04 -6.39
N THR A 195 23.36 -1.35 -5.29
CA THR A 195 23.98 -0.08 -4.92
C THR A 195 25.46 -0.25 -4.61
N LEU A 196 25.83 -1.27 -3.82
CA LEU A 196 27.22 -1.57 -3.48
C LEU A 196 28.01 -2.04 -4.72
N ALA A 197 27.39 -2.83 -5.59
CA ALA A 197 28.01 -3.25 -6.85
C ALA A 197 28.35 -2.05 -7.73
N ALA A 198 27.45 -1.07 -7.86
CA ALA A 198 27.71 0.16 -8.60
C ALA A 198 28.86 0.97 -7.99
N PHE A 199 28.88 1.12 -6.66
CA PHE A 199 29.93 1.82 -5.94
C PHE A 199 31.30 1.17 -6.16
N PHE A 200 31.44 -0.15 -5.88
CA PHE A 200 32.70 -0.84 -6.00
C PHE A 200 33.17 -0.99 -7.45
N TRP A 201 32.23 -1.14 -8.39
CA TRP A 201 32.58 -1.15 -9.80
C TRP A 201 33.23 0.19 -10.22
N MET A 202 32.66 1.32 -9.83
CA MET A 202 33.27 2.65 -10.10
C MET A 202 34.64 2.77 -9.44
N LYS A 203 34.79 2.31 -8.20
CA LYS A 203 36.09 2.30 -7.50
C LYS A 203 37.11 1.44 -8.22
N SER A 204 36.73 0.30 -8.77
CA SER A 204 37.64 -0.58 -9.56
C SER A 204 38.08 0.06 -10.88
N GLN A 205 37.30 1.00 -11.42
CA GLN A 205 37.70 1.80 -12.59
C GLN A 205 38.59 3.01 -12.23
N GLY A 206 39.02 3.14 -10.96
CA GLY A 206 39.84 4.26 -10.50
C GLY A 206 39.06 5.57 -10.28
N ALA A 207 37.74 5.51 -10.21
CA ALA A 207 36.91 6.71 -9.98
C ALA A 207 37.18 7.34 -8.59
N SER A 208 37.02 8.65 -8.52
CA SER A 208 37.04 9.42 -7.26
C SER A 208 35.89 8.97 -6.34
N ASP A 209 36.03 9.23 -5.01
CA ASP A 209 34.96 8.96 -4.06
C ASP A 209 33.67 9.71 -4.41
N PRO A 210 33.68 11.00 -4.77
CA PRO A 210 32.48 11.71 -5.23
C PRO A 210 31.81 11.03 -6.43
N MET A 211 32.57 10.61 -7.43
CA MET A 211 32.05 9.94 -8.62
C MET A 211 31.44 8.57 -8.28
N ALA A 212 32.10 7.77 -7.44
CA ALA A 212 31.59 6.48 -6.99
C ALA A 212 30.31 6.62 -6.16
N ARG A 213 30.23 7.63 -5.29
CA ARG A 213 29.01 7.99 -4.55
C ARG A 213 27.88 8.43 -5.47
N THR A 214 28.18 9.26 -6.47
CA THR A 214 27.20 9.65 -7.50
C THR A 214 26.61 8.43 -8.21
N ALA A 215 27.44 7.45 -8.56
CA ALA A 215 26.98 6.20 -9.16
C ALA A 215 26.11 5.39 -8.20
N ALA A 216 26.46 5.29 -6.91
CA ALA A 216 25.68 4.59 -5.90
C ALA A 216 24.27 5.24 -5.68
N VAL A 217 24.23 6.58 -5.64
CA VAL A 217 22.97 7.35 -5.52
C VAL A 217 22.10 7.14 -6.78
N ASN A 218 22.70 7.17 -7.95
CA ASN A 218 21.98 6.88 -9.20
C ASN A 218 21.50 5.42 -9.24
N ALA A 219 22.30 4.46 -8.79
CA ALA A 219 21.91 3.06 -8.71
C ALA A 219 20.67 2.85 -7.83
N ILE A 220 20.69 3.36 -6.61
CA ILE A 220 19.55 3.19 -5.70
C ILE A 220 18.30 3.89 -6.23
N THR A 221 18.42 5.09 -6.81
CA THR A 221 17.29 5.81 -7.40
C THR A 221 16.71 5.08 -8.61
N MET A 222 17.55 4.57 -9.52
CA MET A 222 17.10 3.77 -10.65
C MET A 222 16.46 2.46 -10.19
N GLY A 223 17.05 1.79 -9.20
CA GLY A 223 16.45 0.62 -8.56
C GLY A 223 15.04 0.91 -8.04
N GLN A 224 14.83 2.06 -7.40
CA GLN A 224 13.52 2.49 -6.93
C GLN A 224 12.54 2.76 -8.07
N VAL A 225 12.97 3.40 -9.17
CA VAL A 225 12.12 3.61 -10.36
C VAL A 225 11.67 2.26 -10.95
N PHE A 226 12.59 1.32 -11.12
CA PHE A 226 12.26 -0.02 -11.63
C PHE A 226 11.40 -0.82 -10.63
N TYR A 227 11.66 -0.67 -9.32
CA TYR A 227 10.84 -1.29 -8.31
C TYR A 227 9.42 -0.70 -8.24
N LEU A 228 9.25 0.60 -8.50
CA LEU A 228 7.91 1.19 -8.64
C LEU A 228 7.09 0.45 -9.69
N LEU A 229 7.67 0.14 -10.84
CA LEU A 229 7.00 -0.65 -11.88
C LEU A 229 6.60 -2.04 -11.39
N ASN A 230 7.48 -2.71 -10.62
CA ASN A 230 7.17 -4.01 -10.01
C ASN A 230 6.10 -3.90 -8.91
N SER A 231 6.09 -2.86 -8.09
CA SER A 231 5.22 -2.71 -6.91
C SER A 231 3.76 -2.41 -7.25
N ARG A 232 3.45 -1.96 -8.46
CA ARG A 232 2.09 -1.71 -8.94
C ARG A 232 1.21 -2.97 -8.90
N SER A 233 1.82 -4.15 -9.09
CA SER A 233 1.17 -5.42 -8.87
C SER A 233 2.05 -6.31 -8.00
N LEU A 234 1.53 -6.71 -6.85
CA LEU A 234 2.30 -7.50 -5.87
C LEU A 234 2.54 -8.93 -6.33
N ILE A 235 1.64 -9.50 -7.12
CA ILE A 235 1.67 -10.91 -7.55
C ILE A 235 1.74 -11.03 -9.07
N ASN A 236 0.98 -10.20 -9.80
CA ASN A 236 0.91 -10.31 -11.25
C ASN A 236 2.19 -9.75 -11.90
N SER A 237 2.48 -10.22 -13.13
CA SER A 237 3.65 -9.75 -13.88
C SER A 237 3.53 -8.28 -14.24
N SER A 238 4.61 -7.53 -14.00
CA SER A 238 4.73 -6.14 -14.41
C SER A 238 5.14 -5.98 -15.87
N LEU A 239 5.41 -7.08 -16.59
CA LEU A 239 5.74 -7.06 -18.02
C LEU A 239 4.51 -6.87 -18.92
N SER A 240 3.28 -6.96 -18.36
CA SER A 240 2.06 -6.78 -19.15
C SER A 240 1.81 -5.32 -19.49
N VAL A 241 1.28 -5.04 -20.69
CA VAL A 241 0.92 -3.67 -21.11
C VAL A 241 -0.07 -3.02 -20.15
N ARG A 242 -1.00 -3.81 -19.58
CA ARG A 242 -1.96 -3.33 -18.59
C ARG A 242 -1.29 -2.83 -17.30
N ALA A 243 -0.12 -3.35 -16.97
CA ALA A 243 0.65 -2.88 -15.80
C ALA A 243 1.21 -1.46 -15.99
N HIS A 244 1.30 -0.95 -17.22
CA HIS A 244 1.87 0.36 -17.55
C HIS A 244 0.82 1.39 -17.95
N THR A 245 -0.44 0.98 -18.09
CA THR A 245 -1.57 1.84 -18.43
C THR A 245 -2.44 2.11 -17.20
N GLY A 246 -3.28 3.14 -17.26
CA GLY A 246 -4.28 3.44 -16.22
C GLY A 246 -3.86 4.49 -15.19
N ASN A 247 -2.56 4.77 -15.03
CA ASN A 247 -2.09 5.84 -14.16
C ASN A 247 -1.11 6.76 -14.91
N PRO A 248 -1.55 7.90 -15.45
CA PRO A 248 -0.68 8.84 -16.15
C PRO A 248 0.36 9.50 -15.22
N TYR A 249 0.05 9.64 -13.93
CA TYR A 249 0.94 10.23 -12.94
C TYR A 249 2.24 9.43 -12.76
N LEU A 250 2.20 8.12 -13.09
CA LEU A 250 3.39 7.25 -13.09
C LEU A 250 4.50 7.83 -13.96
N TRP A 251 4.18 8.17 -15.18
CA TRP A 251 5.17 8.64 -16.16
C TRP A 251 5.64 10.05 -15.85
N TYR A 252 4.76 10.92 -15.34
CA TYR A 252 5.16 12.24 -14.86
C TYR A 252 6.08 12.16 -13.65
N GLY A 253 5.79 11.27 -12.69
CA GLY A 253 6.66 11.04 -11.53
C GLY A 253 8.04 10.50 -11.94
N ILE A 254 8.08 9.49 -12.81
CA ILE A 254 9.35 8.92 -13.33
C ILE A 254 10.14 9.98 -14.10
N ALA A 255 9.52 10.75 -14.99
CA ALA A 255 10.19 11.81 -15.75
C ALA A 255 10.75 12.88 -14.82
N GLY A 256 9.99 13.30 -13.80
CA GLY A 256 10.43 14.24 -12.78
C GLY A 256 11.68 13.73 -12.04
N VAL A 257 11.67 12.47 -11.60
CA VAL A 257 12.83 11.84 -10.93
C VAL A 257 14.03 11.79 -11.87
N ILE A 258 13.86 11.43 -13.13
CA ILE A 258 14.96 11.40 -14.11
C ILE A 258 15.59 12.78 -14.29
N VAL A 259 14.76 13.82 -14.47
CA VAL A 259 15.25 15.22 -14.62
C VAL A 259 16.02 15.65 -13.36
N LEU A 260 15.46 15.44 -12.18
CA LEU A 260 16.10 15.79 -10.91
C LEU A 260 17.40 15.01 -10.72
N GLN A 261 17.47 13.75 -11.13
CA GLN A 261 18.67 12.93 -11.00
C GLN A 261 19.76 13.32 -12.01
N LEU A 262 19.38 13.79 -13.20
CA LEU A 262 20.33 14.38 -14.14
C LEU A 262 20.89 15.69 -13.61
N LEU A 263 20.07 16.55 -12.99
CA LEU A 263 20.54 17.76 -12.32
C LEU A 263 21.50 17.42 -11.17
N PHE A 264 21.17 16.44 -10.33
CA PHE A 264 22.03 15.96 -9.25
C PHE A 264 23.40 15.48 -9.76
N THR A 265 23.42 14.85 -10.93
CA THR A 265 24.64 14.27 -11.51
C THR A 265 25.50 15.28 -12.25
N TYR A 266 24.90 16.30 -12.90
CA TYR A 266 25.63 17.14 -13.83
C TYR A 266 25.62 18.64 -13.51
N ALA A 267 24.69 19.12 -12.66
CA ALA A 267 24.60 20.53 -12.39
C ALA A 267 25.61 20.97 -11.30
N ALA A 268 26.43 21.99 -11.59
CA ALA A 268 27.48 22.46 -10.72
C ALA A 268 27.04 22.82 -9.27
N PRO A 269 25.88 23.43 -9.02
CA PRO A 269 25.41 23.66 -7.64
C PRO A 269 25.24 22.37 -6.83
N PHE A 270 24.81 21.29 -7.46
CA PHE A 270 24.61 20.00 -6.78
C PHE A 270 25.95 19.32 -6.46
N HIS A 271 26.97 19.51 -7.28
CA HIS A 271 28.33 19.04 -6.97
C HIS A 271 28.85 19.65 -5.66
N VAL A 272 28.58 20.92 -5.43
CA VAL A 272 29.00 21.61 -4.19
C VAL A 272 28.16 21.15 -2.99
N ILE A 273 26.84 21.09 -3.13
CA ILE A 273 25.92 20.78 -2.01
C ILE A 273 26.03 19.32 -1.59
N PHE A 274 26.10 18.39 -2.54
CA PHE A 274 26.02 16.96 -2.28
C PHE A 274 27.36 16.23 -2.44
N ALA A 275 28.43 16.93 -2.75
CA ALA A 275 29.75 16.36 -3.05
C ALA A 275 29.64 15.26 -4.12
N THR A 276 29.00 15.57 -5.25
CA THR A 276 28.83 14.71 -6.40
C THR A 276 29.85 15.02 -7.48
N ASP A 277 29.98 14.12 -8.47
CA ASP A 277 30.81 14.33 -9.65
C ASP A 277 30.10 13.75 -10.87
N ALA A 278 30.38 14.29 -12.05
CA ALA A 278 29.74 13.87 -13.29
C ALA A 278 30.08 12.43 -13.66
N LEU A 279 29.08 11.66 -14.08
CA LEU A 279 29.26 10.29 -14.52
C LEU A 279 29.54 10.21 -16.02
N PRO A 280 30.49 9.37 -16.47
CA PRO A 280 30.68 9.06 -17.89
C PRO A 280 29.49 8.25 -18.45
N LEU A 281 29.26 8.34 -19.75
CA LEU A 281 28.16 7.61 -20.41
C LEU A 281 28.25 6.10 -20.19
N SER A 282 29.45 5.54 -20.12
CA SER A 282 29.69 4.14 -19.82
C SER A 282 29.10 3.72 -18.46
N ALA A 283 29.15 4.60 -17.46
CA ALA A 283 28.56 4.32 -16.15
C ALA A 283 27.03 4.16 -16.25
N TRP A 284 26.35 5.00 -17.03
CA TRP A 284 24.90 4.89 -17.24
C TRP A 284 24.49 3.57 -17.87
N VAL A 285 25.28 3.06 -18.84
CA VAL A 285 25.00 1.75 -19.45
C VAL A 285 25.01 0.65 -18.38
N TRP A 286 26.00 0.63 -17.50
CA TRP A 286 26.10 -0.33 -16.41
C TRP A 286 25.00 -0.14 -15.35
N LEU A 287 24.68 1.09 -15.00
CA LEU A 287 23.58 1.39 -14.06
C LEU A 287 22.24 0.93 -14.63
N ILE A 288 21.94 1.22 -15.89
CA ILE A 288 20.69 0.77 -16.54
C ILE A 288 20.64 -0.76 -16.62
N ALA A 289 21.73 -1.39 -17.03
CA ALA A 289 21.81 -2.86 -17.09
C ALA A 289 21.58 -3.49 -15.70
N GLY A 290 22.20 -2.94 -14.66
CA GLY A 290 21.99 -3.39 -13.28
C GLY A 290 20.56 -3.20 -12.79
N ALA A 291 19.91 -2.08 -13.13
CA ALA A 291 18.51 -1.83 -12.81
C ALA A 291 17.56 -2.81 -13.52
N ILE A 292 17.86 -3.17 -14.77
CA ILE A 292 17.10 -4.21 -15.50
C ILE A 292 17.27 -5.57 -14.83
N VAL A 293 18.50 -5.95 -14.45
CA VAL A 293 18.75 -7.19 -13.71
C VAL A 293 17.98 -7.19 -12.38
N PHE A 294 18.04 -6.10 -11.63
CA PHE A 294 17.26 -5.94 -10.39
C PHE A 294 15.75 -6.12 -10.63
N PHE A 295 15.20 -5.48 -11.68
CA PHE A 295 13.79 -5.64 -12.06
C PHE A 295 13.46 -7.11 -12.36
N LEU A 296 14.28 -7.80 -13.12
CA LEU A 296 14.08 -9.20 -13.47
C LEU A 296 14.16 -10.12 -12.24
N VAL A 297 15.06 -9.85 -11.31
CA VAL A 297 15.15 -10.60 -10.03
C VAL A 297 13.84 -10.53 -9.26
N VAL A 298 13.22 -9.35 -9.19
CA VAL A 298 11.90 -9.17 -8.54
C VAL A 298 10.77 -9.86 -9.35
N GLU A 299 10.83 -9.83 -10.69
CA GLU A 299 9.84 -10.54 -11.52
C GLU A 299 9.97 -12.07 -11.39
N ILE A 300 11.20 -12.60 -11.29
CA ILE A 300 11.43 -14.02 -11.03
C ILE A 300 10.85 -14.44 -9.67
N GLU A 301 11.03 -13.63 -8.62
CA GLU A 301 10.43 -13.89 -7.31
C GLU A 301 8.91 -13.96 -7.41
N LYS A 302 8.26 -13.05 -8.13
CA LYS A 302 6.81 -13.09 -8.38
C LYS A 302 6.39 -14.34 -9.16
N LEU A 303 7.19 -14.75 -10.13
CA LEU A 303 6.94 -15.96 -10.91
C LEU A 303 7.01 -17.20 -10.01
N VAL A 304 8.01 -17.30 -9.14
CA VAL A 304 8.14 -18.39 -8.16
C VAL A 304 6.92 -18.43 -7.23
N ILE A 305 6.51 -17.29 -6.69
CA ILE A 305 5.31 -17.21 -5.82
C ILE A 305 4.05 -17.69 -6.54
N ARG A 306 3.87 -17.31 -7.80
CA ARG A 306 2.71 -17.74 -8.61
C ARG A 306 2.72 -19.22 -8.92
N SER A 307 3.90 -19.81 -9.10
CA SER A 307 4.09 -21.21 -9.52
C SER A 307 3.90 -22.19 -8.36
N ILE A 308 4.02 -21.73 -7.11
CA ILE A 308 3.89 -22.58 -5.92
C ILE A 308 2.55 -22.29 -5.23
N PRO A 309 1.58 -23.23 -5.26
CA PRO A 309 0.24 -23.01 -4.71
C PRO A 309 0.22 -22.62 -3.22
N SER A 310 1.10 -23.19 -2.41
CA SER A 310 1.22 -22.88 -0.99
C SER A 310 1.69 -21.45 -0.73
N LEU A 311 2.62 -20.91 -1.54
CA LEU A 311 3.07 -19.52 -1.46
C LEU A 311 1.98 -18.58 -1.98
N LYS A 312 1.31 -18.95 -3.07
CA LYS A 312 0.21 -18.17 -3.62
C LYS A 312 -0.93 -18.01 -2.59
N SER A 313 -1.30 -19.08 -1.88
CA SER A 313 -2.33 -19.02 -0.84
C SER A 313 -1.90 -18.22 0.39
N ALA A 314 -0.61 -18.18 0.72
CA ALA A 314 -0.09 -17.37 1.81
C ALA A 314 -0.10 -15.86 1.50
N VAL A 315 -0.03 -15.49 0.22
CA VAL A 315 -0.04 -14.11 -0.27
C VAL A 315 -1.45 -13.64 -0.62
N ALA A 316 -2.29 -14.54 -1.14
CA ALA A 316 -3.69 -14.24 -1.43
C ALA A 316 -4.43 -13.83 -0.15
N PRO A 317 -5.39 -12.88 -0.22
CA PRO A 317 -6.26 -12.60 0.90
C PRO A 317 -6.90 -13.92 1.36
N GLN A 318 -6.69 -14.30 2.63
CA GLN A 318 -7.30 -15.50 3.19
C GLN A 318 -8.81 -15.40 3.00
N GLN A 319 -9.34 -16.18 2.08
CA GLN A 319 -10.74 -16.50 1.99
C GLN A 319 -11.07 -17.39 3.20
N ARG A 320 -11.35 -16.79 4.37
CA ARG A 320 -12.14 -17.52 5.36
C ARG A 320 -13.53 -17.61 4.76
N GLY A 321 -13.97 -18.84 4.49
CA GLY A 321 -15.28 -19.12 4.02
C GLY A 321 -16.33 -18.47 4.92
N VAL A 322 -16.89 -17.40 4.45
CA VAL A 322 -18.28 -17.11 4.72
C VAL A 322 -18.99 -18.25 4.03
N SER A 323 -19.61 -19.14 4.80
CA SER A 323 -20.56 -20.09 4.24
C SER A 323 -21.56 -19.24 3.47
N THR A 324 -21.42 -19.23 2.16
CA THR A 324 -22.45 -18.71 1.27
C THR A 324 -23.64 -19.64 1.49
N GLY A 325 -24.54 -19.21 2.38
CA GLY A 325 -25.90 -19.69 2.35
C GLY A 325 -26.35 -19.52 0.90
N ALA A 326 -26.64 -20.64 0.27
CA ALA A 326 -27.04 -20.72 -1.12
C ALA A 326 -28.20 -19.74 -1.36
N TYR A 327 -27.93 -18.68 -2.13
CA TYR A 327 -28.98 -18.02 -2.88
C TYR A 327 -29.40 -19.02 -3.95
N HIS A 328 -30.37 -19.89 -3.61
CA HIS A 328 -31.17 -20.58 -4.61
C HIS A 328 -32.18 -19.59 -5.15
N ASP A 329 -32.18 -19.49 -6.46
CA ASP A 329 -33.14 -18.79 -7.30
C ASP A 329 -34.59 -18.98 -6.80
N ALA A 330 -35.28 -17.85 -6.60
CA ALA A 330 -36.73 -17.72 -6.68
C ALA A 330 -37.09 -16.37 -7.26
#